data_8a6afe324ec3ffc614a4d2dacd9398a1
#
_entry.id   8a6afe324ec3ffc614a4d2dacd9398a1
#
_cell.length_a   1.000
_cell.length_b   1.000
_cell.length_c   1.000
_cell.angle_alpha   90.00
_cell.angle_beta   90.00
_cell.angle_gamma   90.00
#
_symmetry.space_group_name_H-M   'P 1'
#
loop_
_entity.id
_entity.type
_entity.pdbx_description
1 polymer ?
#
loop_
_entity_poly.entity_id
_entity_poly.type
_entity_poly.pdbx_seq_one_letter_code
_entity_poly.pdbx_strand_id
1 'polypeptide(L)'
;MAQVPERCMQMLKQIITEIENRQNITREQLALLLETTDTGDIAFLHERARKTADAIYGKQVFIRGLIEFTNYCKNDCIYCGIRKSNRKVERYRLTEEEILSCCANGYELGFRTFVLQGGEDPYFTDDKICALIRQIKAQYPDCAVTLSIGEKEHDSYQAFFDAGADRYLLRHETADEAHYGKLHPAEMFWKHRMDCLWDLKEIGYQVGCGFMVGSPEQTVDTLYEDLQFIRKLQPHMVGIGPFIPQKDTPFGEKKAGTMEDTLRLL
;
A
#
# COMPACT_ATOMS: atom_id res chain seq x y z
N MET A 1 5.61 -36.34 16.14
CA MET A 1 4.66 -35.26 15.85
C MET A 1 3.85 -35.01 17.14
N ALA A 2 4.13 -33.93 17.86
CA ALA A 2 3.39 -33.60 19.08
C ALA A 2 2.00 -33.12 18.67
N GLN A 3 0.96 -33.76 19.17
CA GLN A 3 -0.43 -33.33 19.00
C GLN A 3 -0.58 -31.97 19.73
N VAL A 4 -0.88 -30.91 18.98
CA VAL A 4 -1.33 -29.63 19.54
C VAL A 4 -2.61 -29.92 20.34
N PRO A 5 -2.73 -29.50 21.61
CA PRO A 5 -3.91 -29.79 22.42
C PRO A 5 -5.16 -29.19 21.75
N GLU A 6 -6.25 -29.96 21.65
CA GLU A 6 -7.57 -29.53 21.13
C GLU A 6 -8.04 -28.19 21.72
N ARG A 7 -7.63 -27.87 22.93
CA ARG A 7 -7.90 -26.62 23.63
C ARG A 7 -7.28 -25.39 22.98
N CYS A 8 -6.09 -25.53 22.35
CA CYS A 8 -5.44 -24.44 21.58
C CYS A 8 -6.14 -24.18 20.25
N MET A 9 -6.57 -25.23 19.55
CA MET A 9 -7.31 -25.13 18.28
C MET A 9 -8.64 -24.42 18.45
N GLN A 10 -9.40 -24.70 19.53
CA GLN A 10 -10.63 -23.99 19.85
C GLN A 10 -10.38 -22.51 20.16
N MET A 11 -9.25 -22.18 20.77
CA MET A 11 -8.89 -20.82 21.17
C MET A 11 -8.64 -19.90 19.95
N LEU A 12 -7.87 -20.34 18.95
CA LEU A 12 -7.58 -19.51 17.75
C LEU A 12 -8.81 -19.29 16.89
N LYS A 13 -9.65 -20.29 16.68
CA LYS A 13 -10.93 -20.12 15.97
C LYS A 13 -11.88 -19.17 16.68
N GLN A 14 -11.88 -19.19 18.00
CA GLN A 14 -12.64 -18.22 18.80
C GLN A 14 -12.10 -16.80 18.63
N ILE A 15 -10.75 -16.62 18.68
CA ILE A 15 -10.08 -15.35 18.43
C ILE A 15 -10.44 -14.80 17.04
N ILE A 16 -10.34 -15.60 15.99
CA ILE A 16 -10.70 -15.21 14.61
C ILE A 16 -12.15 -14.74 14.55
N THR A 17 -13.07 -15.44 15.18
CA THR A 17 -14.50 -15.06 15.25
C THR A 17 -14.70 -13.76 16.03
N GLU A 18 -13.94 -13.54 17.10
CA GLU A 18 -13.98 -12.28 17.86
C GLU A 18 -13.46 -11.09 17.05
N ILE A 19 -12.36 -11.28 16.29
CA ILE A 19 -11.78 -10.26 15.39
C ILE A 19 -12.82 -9.85 14.35
N GLU A 20 -13.47 -10.83 13.71
CA GLU A 20 -14.51 -10.58 12.70
C GLU A 20 -15.68 -9.75 13.29
N ASN A 21 -16.16 -10.11 14.50
CA ASN A 21 -17.28 -9.42 15.14
C ASN A 21 -16.92 -8.03 15.67
N ARG A 22 -15.72 -7.85 16.20
CA ARG A 22 -15.26 -6.58 16.81
C ARG A 22 -14.51 -5.67 15.86
N GLN A 23 -14.07 -6.21 14.71
CA GLN A 23 -13.19 -5.52 13.75
C GLN A 23 -11.95 -4.92 14.45
N ASN A 24 -11.39 -5.66 15.38
CA ASN A 24 -10.21 -5.28 16.15
C ASN A 24 -9.47 -6.51 16.65
N ILE A 25 -8.17 -6.37 16.84
CA ILE A 25 -7.26 -7.40 17.31
C ILE A 25 -6.41 -6.86 18.46
N THR A 26 -6.03 -7.69 19.44
CA THR A 26 -4.98 -7.34 20.42
C THR A 26 -3.61 -7.78 19.95
N ARG A 27 -2.55 -7.30 20.60
CA ARG A 27 -1.16 -7.71 20.28
C ARG A 27 -0.94 -9.19 20.50
N GLU A 28 -1.47 -9.72 21.60
CA GLU A 28 -1.36 -11.14 21.96
C GLU A 28 -2.12 -12.01 20.95
N GLN A 29 -3.30 -11.59 20.52
CA GLN A 29 -4.07 -12.27 19.47
C GLN A 29 -3.32 -12.27 18.13
N LEU A 30 -2.73 -11.14 17.75
CA LEU A 30 -1.92 -11.03 16.53
C LEU A 30 -0.70 -11.93 16.59
N ALA A 31 0.03 -11.96 17.72
CA ALA A 31 1.17 -12.86 17.91
C ALA A 31 0.76 -14.33 17.71
N LEU A 32 -0.33 -14.76 18.33
CA LEU A 32 -0.85 -16.12 18.19
C LEU A 32 -1.22 -16.47 16.73
N LEU A 33 -1.81 -15.54 15.99
CA LEU A 33 -2.16 -15.74 14.57
C LEU A 33 -0.92 -15.83 13.69
N LEU A 34 0.12 -15.06 13.96
CA LEU A 34 1.36 -15.07 13.19
C LEU A 34 2.23 -16.30 13.52
N GLU A 35 2.17 -16.82 14.74
CA GLU A 35 2.99 -17.96 15.21
C GLU A 35 2.35 -19.32 14.91
N THR A 36 1.04 -19.39 14.68
CA THR A 36 0.38 -20.68 14.45
C THR A 36 0.94 -21.40 13.22
N THR A 37 1.20 -22.68 13.37
CA THR A 37 1.56 -23.59 12.27
C THR A 37 0.44 -24.60 11.99
N ASP A 38 -0.69 -24.49 12.69
CA ASP A 38 -1.83 -25.39 12.49
C ASP A 38 -2.56 -25.02 11.19
N THR A 39 -2.57 -25.95 10.26
CA THR A 39 -3.19 -25.76 8.93
C THR A 39 -4.71 -25.59 8.98
N GLY A 40 -5.36 -26.15 10.01
CA GLY A 40 -6.81 -26.01 10.21
C GLY A 40 -7.19 -24.61 10.69
N ASP A 41 -6.37 -23.98 11.55
CA ASP A 41 -6.57 -22.61 12.00
C ASP A 41 -6.30 -21.61 10.86
N ILE A 42 -5.23 -21.82 10.09
CA ILE A 42 -4.90 -21.02 8.90
C ILE A 42 -6.02 -21.11 7.87
N ALA A 43 -6.51 -22.32 7.58
CA ALA A 43 -7.62 -22.51 6.64
C ALA A 43 -8.90 -21.82 7.13
N PHE A 44 -9.19 -21.85 8.43
CA PHE A 44 -10.34 -21.19 9.03
C PHE A 44 -10.23 -19.66 8.91
N LEU A 45 -9.05 -19.07 9.16
CA LEU A 45 -8.79 -17.65 8.96
C LEU A 45 -9.07 -17.23 7.51
N HIS A 46 -8.49 -17.95 6.55
CA HIS A 46 -8.69 -17.66 5.12
C HIS A 46 -10.15 -17.83 4.68
N GLU A 47 -10.86 -18.83 5.22
CA GLU A 47 -12.29 -19.02 4.94
C GLU A 47 -13.12 -17.83 5.44
N ARG A 48 -12.85 -17.33 6.66
CA ARG A 48 -13.57 -16.18 7.23
C ARG A 48 -13.29 -14.90 6.46
N ALA A 49 -12.01 -14.62 6.13
CA ALA A 49 -11.62 -13.49 5.32
C ALA A 49 -12.30 -13.51 3.93
N ARG A 50 -12.30 -14.69 3.27
CA ARG A 50 -12.99 -14.86 1.99
C ARG A 50 -14.49 -14.61 2.10
N LYS A 51 -15.16 -15.14 3.11
CA LYS A 51 -16.60 -14.91 3.31
C LYS A 51 -16.92 -13.43 3.47
N THR A 52 -16.08 -12.69 4.22
CA THR A 52 -16.23 -11.25 4.40
C THR A 52 -16.07 -10.51 3.06
N ALA A 53 -15.04 -10.83 2.28
CA ALA A 53 -14.82 -10.25 0.97
C ALA A 53 -15.96 -10.60 -0.02
N ASP A 54 -16.39 -11.86 -0.06
CA ASP A 54 -17.48 -12.33 -0.94
C ASP A 54 -18.82 -11.65 -0.61
N ALA A 55 -19.08 -11.33 0.66
CA ALA A 55 -20.29 -10.62 1.07
C ALA A 55 -20.36 -9.18 0.56
N ILE A 56 -19.18 -8.54 0.33
CA ILE A 56 -19.08 -7.13 -0.10
C ILE A 56 -18.92 -7.05 -1.62
N TYR A 57 -18.04 -7.85 -2.19
CA TYR A 57 -17.61 -7.76 -3.59
C TYR A 57 -18.09 -8.92 -4.47
N GLY A 58 -18.72 -9.94 -3.89
CA GLY A 58 -19.01 -11.18 -4.60
C GLY A 58 -17.70 -11.85 -5.05
N LYS A 59 -17.69 -12.36 -6.29
CA LYS A 59 -16.51 -12.98 -6.89
C LYS A 59 -15.77 -12.04 -7.85
N GLN A 60 -16.01 -10.74 -7.75
CA GLN A 60 -15.40 -9.75 -8.64
C GLN A 60 -13.96 -9.47 -8.25
N VAL A 61 -13.10 -9.31 -9.26
CA VAL A 61 -11.73 -8.84 -9.14
C VAL A 61 -11.61 -7.52 -9.88
N PHE A 62 -11.20 -6.47 -9.17
CA PHE A 62 -11.02 -5.15 -9.76
C PHE A 62 -9.64 -5.03 -10.41
N ILE A 63 -9.62 -4.85 -11.72
CA ILE A 63 -8.39 -4.67 -12.50
C ILE A 63 -8.13 -3.18 -12.70
N ARG A 64 -6.87 -2.75 -12.54
CA ARG A 64 -6.44 -1.36 -12.69
C ARG A 64 -5.28 -1.28 -13.67
N GLY A 65 -5.31 -0.30 -14.56
CA GLY A 65 -4.20 0.01 -15.47
C GLY A 65 -3.11 0.78 -14.72
N LEU A 66 -1.98 0.14 -14.45
CA LEU A 66 -0.82 0.78 -13.81
C LEU A 66 0.08 1.39 -14.89
N ILE A 67 0.39 2.67 -14.74
CA ILE A 67 1.30 3.43 -15.59
C ILE A 67 2.43 3.96 -14.71
N GLU A 68 3.57 3.28 -14.75
CA GLU A 68 4.80 3.72 -14.06
C GLU A 68 5.51 4.75 -14.94
N PHE A 69 5.14 6.03 -14.79
CA PHE A 69 5.55 7.07 -15.73
C PHE A 69 6.94 7.68 -15.47
N THR A 70 7.50 7.44 -14.29
CA THR A 70 8.87 7.83 -13.94
C THR A 70 9.46 6.95 -12.86
N ASN A 71 10.75 6.66 -12.96
CA ASN A 71 11.50 6.01 -11.88
C ASN A 71 12.56 6.93 -11.25
N TYR A 72 12.50 8.24 -11.51
CA TYR A 72 13.27 9.23 -10.75
C TYR A 72 12.60 9.46 -9.39
N CYS A 73 13.40 9.59 -8.34
CA CYS A 73 12.91 9.90 -7.01
C CYS A 73 13.91 10.82 -6.30
N LYS A 74 13.40 11.84 -5.58
CA LYS A 74 14.22 12.73 -4.75
C LYS A 74 14.65 12.07 -3.44
N ASN A 75 13.94 11.02 -3.00
CA ASN A 75 14.11 10.37 -1.71
C ASN A 75 15.14 9.22 -1.78
N ASP A 76 15.66 8.86 -0.61
CA ASP A 76 16.69 7.82 -0.49
C ASP A 76 16.29 6.68 0.45
N CYS A 77 15.02 6.25 0.37
CA CYS A 77 14.47 5.16 1.19
C CYS A 77 15.37 3.92 1.13
N ILE A 78 15.62 3.33 2.29
CA ILE A 78 16.67 2.31 2.48
C ILE A 78 16.39 1.03 1.67
N TYR A 79 15.12 0.72 1.44
CA TYR A 79 14.63 -0.50 0.75
C TYR A 79 14.35 -0.32 -0.74
N CYS A 80 14.27 0.92 -1.22
CA CYS A 80 13.68 1.20 -2.54
C CYS A 80 14.70 1.11 -3.68
N GLY A 81 14.41 0.30 -4.70
CA GLY A 81 15.27 0.14 -5.87
C GLY A 81 15.47 1.41 -6.69
N ILE A 82 14.46 2.31 -6.70
CA ILE A 82 14.55 3.59 -7.41
C ILE A 82 15.02 4.76 -6.53
N ARG A 83 15.60 4.47 -5.36
CA ARG A 83 16.14 5.48 -4.46
C ARG A 83 17.16 6.40 -5.17
N LYS A 84 17.27 7.66 -4.71
CA LYS A 84 18.12 8.71 -5.32
C LYS A 84 19.57 8.28 -5.51
N SER A 85 20.16 7.61 -4.50
CA SER A 85 21.58 7.22 -4.54
C SER A 85 21.86 5.96 -5.35
N ASN A 86 20.85 5.21 -5.80
CA ASN A 86 21.07 4.05 -6.66
C ASN A 86 21.47 4.51 -8.07
N ARG A 87 22.77 4.41 -8.40
CA ARG A 87 23.37 4.81 -9.68
C ARG A 87 23.33 3.69 -10.74
N LYS A 88 22.88 2.49 -10.37
CA LYS A 88 22.88 1.34 -11.27
C LYS A 88 21.53 1.13 -11.98
N VAL A 89 20.49 1.83 -11.54
CA VAL A 89 19.18 1.76 -12.18
C VAL A 89 19.15 2.67 -13.41
N GLU A 90 18.69 2.15 -14.53
CA GLU A 90 18.40 2.93 -15.72
C GLU A 90 17.18 3.84 -15.44
N ARG A 91 17.37 5.15 -15.64
CA ARG A 91 16.35 6.15 -15.32
C ARG A 91 15.57 6.55 -16.56
N TYR A 92 14.25 6.64 -16.40
CA TYR A 92 13.37 7.08 -17.49
C TYR A 92 12.26 8.00 -16.96
N ARG A 93 11.67 8.75 -17.88
CA ARG A 93 10.43 9.49 -17.75
C ARG A 93 9.63 9.29 -19.01
N LEU A 94 8.37 8.91 -18.90
CA LEU A 94 7.47 8.93 -20.04
C LEU A 94 7.08 10.37 -20.37
N THR A 95 6.90 10.65 -21.65
CA THR A 95 6.31 11.89 -22.12
C THR A 95 4.81 11.90 -21.83
N GLU A 96 4.18 13.06 -21.93
CA GLU A 96 2.73 13.20 -21.79
C GLU A 96 1.98 12.35 -22.82
N GLU A 97 2.46 12.36 -24.08
CA GLU A 97 1.92 11.55 -25.17
C GLU A 97 1.98 10.05 -24.89
N GLU A 98 3.11 9.58 -24.35
CA GLU A 98 3.28 8.17 -23.97
C GLU A 98 2.32 7.77 -22.86
N ILE A 99 2.13 8.63 -21.83
CA ILE A 99 1.18 8.37 -20.74
C ILE A 99 -0.25 8.32 -21.26
N LEU A 100 -0.65 9.27 -22.10
CA LEU A 100 -1.98 9.30 -22.71
C LEU A 100 -2.21 8.11 -23.66
N SER A 101 -1.18 7.68 -24.39
CA SER A 101 -1.23 6.47 -25.21
C SER A 101 -1.44 5.21 -24.35
N CYS A 102 -0.81 5.12 -23.18
CA CYS A 102 -1.06 4.03 -22.23
C CYS A 102 -2.52 4.04 -21.74
N CYS A 103 -3.09 5.23 -21.47
CA CYS A 103 -4.49 5.36 -21.11
C CYS A 103 -5.43 4.91 -22.24
N ALA A 104 -5.15 5.31 -23.48
CA ALA A 104 -5.93 4.91 -24.66
C ALA A 104 -5.95 3.37 -24.82
N ASN A 105 -4.78 2.76 -24.84
CA ASN A 105 -4.65 1.30 -24.94
C ASN A 105 -5.35 0.58 -23.77
N GLY A 106 -5.19 1.09 -22.56
CA GLY A 106 -5.85 0.54 -21.38
C GLY A 106 -7.38 0.64 -21.45
N TYR A 107 -7.91 1.75 -21.96
CA TYR A 107 -9.34 1.95 -22.12
C TYR A 107 -9.94 0.96 -23.12
N GLU A 108 -9.29 0.74 -24.27
CA GLU A 108 -9.68 -0.26 -25.26
C GLU A 108 -9.65 -1.69 -24.69
N LEU A 109 -8.70 -2.01 -23.81
CA LEU A 109 -8.61 -3.28 -23.10
C LEU A 109 -9.65 -3.44 -21.98
N GLY A 110 -10.47 -2.41 -21.73
CA GLY A 110 -11.56 -2.46 -20.74
C GLY A 110 -11.18 -1.95 -19.36
N PHE A 111 -9.97 -1.40 -19.13
CA PHE A 111 -9.64 -0.74 -17.87
C PHE A 111 -10.50 0.51 -17.65
N ARG A 112 -10.94 0.71 -16.41
CA ARG A 112 -11.73 1.89 -15.97
C ARG A 112 -11.10 2.57 -14.76
N THR A 113 -9.86 2.25 -14.49
CA THR A 113 -9.02 2.93 -13.48
C THR A 113 -7.60 2.99 -14.01
N PHE A 114 -7.03 4.19 -14.06
CA PHE A 114 -5.62 4.41 -14.34
C PHE A 114 -4.90 4.80 -13.07
N VAL A 115 -3.79 4.13 -12.78
CA VAL A 115 -2.92 4.41 -11.64
C VAL A 115 -1.64 5.03 -12.19
N LEU A 116 -1.47 6.32 -11.98
CA LEU A 116 -0.23 7.04 -12.30
C LEU A 116 0.74 6.86 -11.13
N GLN A 117 1.75 6.02 -11.31
CA GLN A 117 2.74 5.71 -10.29
C GLN A 117 4.13 6.18 -10.69
N GLY A 118 4.88 6.66 -9.72
CA GLY A 118 6.27 7.03 -9.91
C GLY A 118 7.00 7.30 -8.60
N GLY A 119 8.29 7.56 -8.69
CA GLY A 119 9.01 8.18 -7.59
C GLY A 119 8.57 9.64 -7.39
N GLU A 120 9.00 10.25 -6.29
CA GLU A 120 8.81 11.69 -6.07
C GLU A 120 9.78 12.47 -6.98
N ASP A 121 9.36 12.67 -8.21
CA ASP A 121 10.15 13.29 -9.28
C ASP A 121 9.80 14.78 -9.41
N PRO A 122 10.74 15.71 -9.11
CA PRO A 122 10.47 17.16 -9.23
C PRO A 122 10.22 17.65 -10.66
N TYR A 123 10.52 16.85 -11.67
CA TYR A 123 10.21 17.19 -13.06
C TYR A 123 8.72 17.29 -13.32
N PHE A 124 7.93 16.42 -12.67
CA PHE A 124 6.48 16.46 -12.73
C PHE A 124 5.95 17.42 -11.67
N THR A 125 5.95 18.70 -12.03
CA THR A 125 5.36 19.76 -11.19
C THR A 125 3.85 19.55 -11.02
N ASP A 126 3.27 20.21 -10.04
CA ASP A 126 1.82 20.13 -9.79
C ASP A 126 1.01 20.56 -11.00
N ASP A 127 1.44 21.61 -11.72
CA ASP A 127 0.78 22.05 -12.96
C ASP A 127 0.78 20.95 -14.04
N LYS A 128 1.88 20.23 -14.22
CA LYS A 128 1.98 19.13 -15.18
C LYS A 128 1.06 17.97 -14.79
N ILE A 129 1.05 17.59 -13.51
CA ILE A 129 0.17 16.52 -13.01
C ILE A 129 -1.30 16.95 -13.16
N CYS A 130 -1.67 18.17 -12.79
CA CYS A 130 -3.02 18.69 -12.99
C CYS A 130 -3.45 18.70 -14.47
N ALA A 131 -2.57 19.13 -15.37
CA ALA A 131 -2.84 19.14 -16.81
C ALA A 131 -3.10 17.72 -17.33
N LEU A 132 -2.25 16.76 -16.94
CA LEU A 132 -2.38 15.35 -17.31
C LEU A 132 -3.70 14.74 -16.79
N ILE A 133 -4.05 15.00 -15.53
CA ILE A 133 -5.31 14.51 -14.94
C ILE A 133 -6.50 15.04 -15.74
N ARG A 134 -6.53 16.36 -16.02
CA ARG A 134 -7.63 16.99 -16.78
C ARG A 134 -7.77 16.38 -18.17
N GLN A 135 -6.66 16.11 -18.87
CA GLN A 135 -6.68 15.48 -20.19
C GLN A 135 -7.24 14.06 -20.13
N ILE A 136 -6.80 13.26 -19.14
CA ILE A 136 -7.32 11.90 -18.95
C ILE A 136 -8.83 11.94 -18.66
N LYS A 137 -9.28 12.81 -17.75
CA LYS A 137 -10.70 12.94 -17.38
C LYS A 137 -11.56 13.47 -18.54
N ALA A 138 -11.01 14.35 -19.39
CA ALA A 138 -11.71 14.84 -20.57
C ALA A 138 -11.90 13.75 -21.64
N GLN A 139 -10.90 12.88 -21.82
CA GLN A 139 -10.97 11.80 -22.82
C GLN A 139 -11.73 10.56 -22.29
N TYR A 140 -11.61 10.26 -20.99
CA TYR A 140 -12.16 9.07 -20.35
C TYR A 140 -12.91 9.44 -19.06
N PRO A 141 -14.07 10.13 -19.16
CA PRO A 141 -14.80 10.64 -17.99
C PRO A 141 -15.35 9.54 -17.06
N ASP A 142 -15.52 8.32 -17.59
CA ASP A 142 -15.94 7.13 -16.84
C ASP A 142 -14.78 6.40 -16.14
N CYS A 143 -13.53 6.84 -16.33
CA CYS A 143 -12.37 6.27 -15.68
C CYS A 143 -12.02 7.01 -14.40
N ALA A 144 -11.65 6.25 -13.37
CA ALA A 144 -11.04 6.79 -12.17
C ALA A 144 -9.53 6.99 -12.35
N VAL A 145 -9.02 8.14 -11.89
CA VAL A 145 -7.59 8.45 -11.85
C VAL A 145 -7.08 8.29 -10.43
N THR A 146 -6.09 7.42 -10.25
CA THR A 146 -5.39 7.19 -8.99
C THR A 146 -3.98 7.73 -9.10
N LEU A 147 -3.54 8.52 -8.13
CA LEU A 147 -2.14 8.94 -8.01
C LEU A 147 -1.40 8.10 -6.98
N SER A 148 -0.15 7.76 -7.26
CA SER A 148 0.79 7.11 -6.34
C SER A 148 2.19 7.69 -6.58
N ILE A 149 2.38 8.96 -6.17
CA ILE A 149 3.54 9.79 -6.48
C ILE A 149 4.20 10.38 -5.22
N GLY A 150 4.04 9.70 -4.08
CA GLY A 150 4.69 10.03 -2.82
C GLY A 150 4.03 11.15 -2.04
N GLU A 151 4.83 11.80 -1.20
CA GLU A 151 4.40 12.88 -0.31
C GLU A 151 4.31 14.21 -1.03
N LYS A 152 3.26 14.97 -0.72
CA LYS A 152 3.02 16.32 -1.20
C LYS A 152 2.47 17.20 -0.07
N GLU A 153 2.48 18.50 -0.28
CA GLU A 153 1.79 19.44 0.60
C GLU A 153 0.26 19.38 0.37
N HIS A 154 -0.51 19.77 1.36
CA HIS A 154 -1.97 19.79 1.30
C HIS A 154 -2.51 20.48 0.05
N ASP A 155 -1.97 21.66 -0.30
CA ASP A 155 -2.42 22.45 -1.47
C ASP A 155 -2.19 21.70 -2.79
N SER A 156 -1.09 20.92 -2.89
CA SER A 156 -0.83 20.07 -4.05
C SER A 156 -1.89 18.96 -4.15
N TYR A 157 -2.21 18.29 -3.05
CA TYR A 157 -3.26 17.29 -3.02
C TYR A 157 -4.62 17.87 -3.41
N GLN A 158 -4.96 19.06 -2.88
CA GLN A 158 -6.19 19.76 -3.24
C GLN A 158 -6.24 20.09 -4.73
N ALA A 159 -5.15 20.61 -5.30
CA ALA A 159 -5.07 20.93 -6.72
C ALA A 159 -5.25 19.71 -7.63
N PHE A 160 -4.69 18.56 -7.25
CA PHE A 160 -4.87 17.31 -8.01
C PHE A 160 -6.31 16.80 -7.91
N PHE A 161 -6.93 16.91 -6.74
CA PHE A 161 -8.34 16.55 -6.53
C PHE A 161 -9.25 17.41 -7.38
N ASP A 162 -9.05 18.72 -7.38
CA ASP A 162 -9.80 19.68 -8.20
C ASP A 162 -9.58 19.48 -9.71
N ALA A 163 -8.41 18.96 -10.09
CA ALA A 163 -8.13 18.57 -11.47
C ALA A 163 -8.87 17.28 -11.90
N GLY A 164 -9.40 16.50 -10.95
CA GLY A 164 -10.20 15.30 -11.19
C GLY A 164 -9.55 13.97 -10.76
N ALA A 165 -8.50 14.00 -9.93
CA ALA A 165 -7.98 12.77 -9.32
C ALA A 165 -8.98 12.23 -8.29
N ASP A 166 -9.36 10.96 -8.44
CA ASP A 166 -10.37 10.32 -7.58
C ASP A 166 -9.76 9.63 -6.37
N ARG A 167 -8.54 9.10 -6.52
CA ARG A 167 -7.89 8.24 -5.53
C ARG A 167 -6.43 8.64 -5.35
N TYR A 168 -5.91 8.41 -4.15
CA TYR A 168 -4.48 8.54 -3.87
C TYR A 168 -4.00 7.33 -3.06
N LEU A 169 -2.94 6.68 -3.53
CA LEU A 169 -2.27 5.58 -2.82
C LEU A 169 -0.95 6.08 -2.25
N LEU A 170 -0.87 6.16 -0.93
CA LEU A 170 0.33 6.49 -0.18
C LEU A 170 0.54 5.44 0.91
N ARG A 171 1.45 4.51 0.70
CA ARG A 171 1.77 3.52 1.73
C ARG A 171 2.43 4.21 2.91
N HIS A 172 1.93 3.95 4.13
CA HIS A 172 2.56 4.47 5.34
C HIS A 172 3.86 3.73 5.68
N GLU A 173 4.06 2.53 5.13
CA GLU A 173 5.17 1.60 5.26
C GLU A 173 5.37 1.06 6.69
N THR A 174 5.14 1.87 7.70
CA THR A 174 4.96 1.48 9.10
C THR A 174 4.34 2.62 9.89
N ALA A 175 3.46 2.31 10.83
CA ALA A 175 2.86 3.26 11.76
C ALA A 175 3.73 3.50 13.01
N ASP A 176 4.80 2.74 13.18
CA ASP A 176 5.78 2.91 14.25
C ASP A 176 6.89 3.88 13.82
N GLU A 177 7.06 4.99 14.55
CA GLU A 177 8.03 6.04 14.23
C GLU A 177 9.48 5.54 14.28
N ALA A 178 9.82 4.71 15.26
CA ALA A 178 11.18 4.17 15.39
C ALA A 178 11.53 3.23 14.22
N HIS A 179 10.58 2.40 13.81
CA HIS A 179 10.74 1.54 12.65
C HIS A 179 10.77 2.34 11.36
N TYR A 180 9.95 3.42 11.24
CA TYR A 180 9.99 4.31 10.08
C TYR A 180 11.39 4.91 9.86
N GLY A 181 12.06 5.34 10.92
CA GLY A 181 13.43 5.84 10.86
C GLY A 181 14.48 4.80 10.43
N LYS A 182 14.15 3.50 10.49
CA LYS A 182 15.00 2.42 9.97
C LYS A 182 14.82 2.17 8.47
N LEU A 183 13.64 2.51 7.94
CA LEU A 183 13.27 2.33 6.55
C LEU A 183 13.60 3.55 5.68
N HIS A 184 13.68 4.74 6.29
CA HIS A 184 13.78 6.01 5.57
C HIS A 184 15.00 6.83 6.02
N PRO A 185 15.51 7.73 5.17
CA PRO A 185 16.57 8.65 5.56
C PRO A 185 16.05 9.69 6.58
N ALA A 186 16.98 10.30 7.33
CA ALA A 186 16.66 11.22 8.42
C ALA A 186 15.88 12.48 8.01
N GLU A 187 15.90 12.83 6.72
CA GLU A 187 15.17 13.95 6.13
C GLU A 187 13.69 13.66 5.90
N MET A 188 13.28 12.39 5.98
CA MET A 188 11.89 11.98 5.86
C MET A 188 11.30 11.76 7.25
N PHE A 189 10.25 12.49 7.57
CA PHE A 189 9.63 12.47 8.90
C PHE A 189 8.37 11.61 8.90
N TRP A 190 8.30 10.67 9.83
CA TRP A 190 7.13 9.80 10.03
C TRP A 190 5.84 10.62 10.18
N LYS A 191 5.88 11.69 10.98
CA LYS A 191 4.72 12.55 11.19
C LYS A 191 4.19 13.13 9.89
N HIS A 192 5.06 13.63 9.01
CA HIS A 192 4.64 14.17 7.71
C HIS A 192 3.94 13.11 6.85
N ARG A 193 4.46 11.88 6.79
CA ARG A 193 3.81 10.77 6.11
C ARG A 193 2.40 10.50 6.63
N MET A 194 2.22 10.53 7.96
CA MET A 194 0.90 10.33 8.58
C MET A 194 -0.03 11.51 8.32
N ASP A 195 0.47 12.75 8.42
CA ASP A 195 -0.30 13.97 8.11
C ASP A 195 -0.79 13.94 6.65
N CYS A 196 0.06 13.60 5.68
CA CYS A 196 -0.35 13.43 4.27
C CYS A 196 -1.56 12.50 4.10
N LEU A 197 -1.62 11.39 4.83
CA LEU A 197 -2.74 10.46 4.74
C LEU A 197 -4.04 11.04 5.30
N TRP A 198 -3.93 11.86 6.36
CA TRP A 198 -5.09 12.57 6.92
C TRP A 198 -5.54 13.70 6.00
N ASP A 199 -4.62 14.47 5.42
CA ASP A 199 -4.93 15.52 4.42
C ASP A 199 -5.70 14.93 3.24
N LEU A 200 -5.20 13.83 2.67
CA LEU A 200 -5.88 13.12 1.59
C LEU A 200 -7.30 12.70 1.95
N LYS A 201 -7.50 12.26 3.19
CA LYS A 201 -8.82 11.87 3.69
C LYS A 201 -9.73 13.08 3.90
N GLU A 202 -9.22 14.18 4.44
CA GLU A 202 -9.96 15.44 4.66
C GLU A 202 -10.42 16.05 3.35
N ILE A 203 -9.56 16.08 2.33
CA ILE A 203 -9.88 16.56 0.98
C ILE A 203 -10.99 15.74 0.32
N GLY A 204 -11.12 14.44 0.66
CA GLY A 204 -12.19 13.59 0.14
C GLY A 204 -11.74 12.52 -0.86
N TYR A 205 -10.44 12.24 -0.97
CA TYR A 205 -9.95 11.13 -1.78
C TYR A 205 -10.47 9.77 -1.32
N GLN A 206 -10.60 8.84 -2.24
CA GLN A 206 -10.55 7.42 -1.90
C GLN A 206 -9.10 7.08 -1.56
N VAL A 207 -8.78 7.14 -0.26
CA VAL A 207 -7.41 6.98 0.24
C VAL A 207 -6.99 5.52 0.22
N GLY A 208 -5.77 5.27 -0.26
CA GLY A 208 -5.07 3.99 -0.13
C GLY A 208 -3.86 4.14 0.79
N CYS A 209 -3.68 3.17 1.70
CA CYS A 209 -2.49 3.06 2.53
C CYS A 209 -1.91 1.65 2.47
N GLY A 210 -0.95 1.30 3.34
CA GLY A 210 -0.40 -0.03 3.43
C GLY A 210 1.03 -0.07 3.93
N PHE A 211 1.56 -1.28 4.05
CA PHE A 211 2.90 -1.53 4.58
C PHE A 211 3.52 -2.78 3.97
N MET A 212 4.83 -2.97 4.19
CA MET A 212 5.56 -4.19 3.81
C MET A 212 5.54 -5.18 4.97
N VAL A 213 5.41 -6.48 4.65
CA VAL A 213 5.48 -7.57 5.63
C VAL A 213 6.86 -8.19 5.61
N GLY A 214 7.47 -8.34 6.79
CA GLY A 214 8.81 -8.90 6.94
C GLY A 214 9.93 -7.94 6.54
N SER A 215 9.68 -6.64 6.56
CA SER A 215 10.74 -5.64 6.42
C SER A 215 11.75 -5.75 7.59
N PRO A 216 13.03 -5.38 7.37
CA PRO A 216 14.04 -5.48 8.42
C PRO A 216 13.60 -4.77 9.72
N GLU A 217 13.81 -5.46 10.84
CA GLU A 217 13.45 -5.02 12.20
C GLU A 217 11.95 -4.85 12.49
N GLN A 218 11.07 -5.30 11.58
CA GLN A 218 9.64 -5.37 11.85
C GLN A 218 9.36 -6.41 12.94
N THR A 219 8.45 -6.08 13.84
CA THR A 219 8.02 -6.92 14.97
C THR A 219 6.50 -7.07 14.99
N VAL A 220 5.99 -7.93 15.86
CA VAL A 220 4.54 -8.04 16.10
C VAL A 220 3.97 -6.69 16.59
N ASP A 221 4.73 -5.95 17.40
CA ASP A 221 4.30 -4.63 17.89
C ASP A 221 4.14 -3.62 16.76
N THR A 222 5.12 -3.56 15.84
CA THR A 222 5.03 -2.64 14.69
C THR A 222 3.89 -3.03 13.75
N LEU A 223 3.67 -4.32 13.50
CA LEU A 223 2.52 -4.82 12.73
C LEU A 223 1.18 -4.51 13.41
N TYR A 224 1.12 -4.61 14.73
CA TYR A 224 -0.06 -4.22 15.49
C TYR A 224 -0.37 -2.73 15.32
N GLU A 225 0.62 -1.85 15.43
CA GLU A 225 0.44 -0.40 15.20
C GLU A 225 -0.02 -0.12 13.76
N ASP A 226 0.51 -0.85 12.76
CA ASP A 226 0.06 -0.76 11.36
C ASP A 226 -1.43 -1.09 11.21
N LEU A 227 -1.90 -2.18 11.82
CA LEU A 227 -3.30 -2.58 11.79
C LEU A 227 -4.20 -1.58 12.55
N GLN A 228 -3.74 -1.05 13.71
CA GLN A 228 -4.48 -0.01 14.44
C GLN A 228 -4.56 1.29 13.64
N PHE A 229 -3.49 1.66 12.92
CA PHE A 229 -3.49 2.83 12.05
C PHE A 229 -4.50 2.66 10.90
N ILE A 230 -4.51 1.52 10.21
CA ILE A 230 -5.48 1.20 9.17
C ILE A 230 -6.91 1.29 9.73
N ARG A 231 -7.14 0.70 10.90
CA ARG A 231 -8.45 0.76 11.57
C ARG A 231 -8.88 2.19 11.88
N LYS A 232 -7.96 3.06 12.29
CA LYS A 232 -8.23 4.48 12.61
C LYS A 232 -8.41 5.31 11.34
N LEU A 233 -7.57 5.12 10.34
CA LEU A 233 -7.64 5.85 9.07
C LEU A 233 -8.87 5.49 8.26
N GLN A 234 -9.37 4.24 8.34
CA GLN A 234 -10.48 3.75 7.52
C GLN A 234 -10.26 4.02 6.02
N PRO A 235 -9.19 3.49 5.42
CA PRO A 235 -8.87 3.73 4.02
C PRO A 235 -9.83 2.95 3.10
N HIS A 236 -9.91 3.38 1.84
CA HIS A 236 -10.68 2.68 0.80
C HIS A 236 -9.87 1.56 0.12
N MET A 237 -8.55 1.62 0.24
CA MET A 237 -7.63 0.63 -0.35
C MET A 237 -6.52 0.34 0.66
N VAL A 238 -6.13 -0.94 0.76
CA VAL A 238 -4.99 -1.35 1.58
C VAL A 238 -4.04 -2.20 0.74
N GLY A 239 -2.80 -1.74 0.63
CA GLY A 239 -1.74 -2.44 -0.10
C GLY A 239 -0.76 -3.11 0.87
N ILE A 240 -0.97 -4.40 1.16
CA ILE A 240 -0.07 -5.21 1.98
C ILE A 240 0.65 -6.21 1.06
N GLY A 241 1.96 -6.31 1.19
CA GLY A 241 2.76 -7.25 0.42
C GLY A 241 4.07 -7.59 1.12
N PRO A 242 4.72 -8.70 0.78
CA PRO A 242 5.98 -9.06 1.39
C PRO A 242 7.07 -8.04 1.04
N PHE A 243 7.98 -7.78 1.97
CA PHE A 243 9.23 -7.09 1.67
C PHE A 243 10.05 -7.93 0.68
N ILE A 244 10.42 -7.33 -0.43
CA ILE A 244 11.30 -7.95 -1.44
C ILE A 244 12.59 -7.15 -1.50
N PRO A 245 13.75 -7.74 -1.08
CA PRO A 245 15.04 -7.07 -1.14
C PRO A 245 15.34 -6.62 -2.57
N GLN A 246 15.64 -5.35 -2.72
CA GLN A 246 16.04 -4.81 -4.03
C GLN A 246 17.55 -4.73 -4.11
N LYS A 247 18.12 -5.33 -5.16
CA LYS A 247 19.54 -5.29 -5.44
C LYS A 247 20.04 -3.82 -5.46
N ASP A 248 21.25 -3.61 -5.00
CA ASP A 248 21.91 -2.30 -4.98
C ASP A 248 21.23 -1.28 -4.03
N THR A 249 20.52 -1.78 -3.01
CA THR A 249 20.04 -0.99 -1.87
C THR A 249 20.69 -1.46 -0.57
N PRO A 250 20.68 -0.65 0.50
CA PRO A 250 21.21 -1.09 1.80
C PRO A 250 20.52 -2.34 2.35
N PHE A 251 19.28 -2.61 1.96
CA PHE A 251 18.53 -3.81 2.34
C PHE A 251 18.58 -4.92 1.29
N GLY A 252 19.43 -4.81 0.27
CA GLY A 252 19.50 -5.76 -0.83
C GLY A 252 19.87 -7.20 -0.44
N GLU A 253 20.60 -7.37 0.67
CA GLU A 253 21.01 -8.68 1.20
C GLU A 253 20.16 -9.11 2.42
N LYS A 254 19.11 -8.36 2.77
CA LYS A 254 18.23 -8.74 3.89
C LYS A 254 17.28 -9.87 3.47
N LYS A 255 16.79 -10.62 4.47
CA LYS A 255 15.80 -11.67 4.24
C LYS A 255 14.50 -11.06 3.69
N ALA A 256 13.92 -11.69 2.67
CA ALA A 256 12.61 -11.33 2.16
C ALA A 256 11.50 -11.64 3.18
N GLY A 257 10.44 -10.88 3.17
CA GLY A 257 9.18 -11.21 3.82
C GLY A 257 8.54 -12.45 3.20
N THR A 258 7.63 -13.10 3.91
CA THR A 258 6.97 -14.30 3.44
C THR A 258 5.57 -14.02 2.88
N MET A 259 5.17 -14.81 1.89
CA MET A 259 3.79 -14.76 1.40
C MET A 259 2.81 -15.25 2.47
N GLU A 260 3.25 -16.22 3.29
CA GLU A 260 2.42 -16.79 4.35
C GLU A 260 2.04 -15.74 5.40
N ASP A 261 3.01 -14.99 5.95
CA ASP A 261 2.73 -13.91 6.90
C ASP A 261 1.90 -12.79 6.26
N THR A 262 2.16 -12.51 4.97
CA THR A 262 1.36 -11.53 4.22
C THR A 262 -0.11 -11.93 4.14
N LEU A 263 -0.40 -13.20 3.83
CA LEU A 263 -1.77 -13.71 3.72
C LEU A 263 -2.49 -13.76 5.08
N ARG A 264 -1.74 -13.90 6.19
CA ARG A 264 -2.32 -13.85 7.54
C ARG A 264 -2.72 -12.42 7.95
N LEU A 265 -2.06 -11.40 7.37
CA LEU A 265 -2.31 -9.99 7.65
C LEU A 265 -3.35 -9.35 6.72
N LEU A 266 -3.64 -9.99 5.60
CA LEU A 266 -4.70 -9.62 4.66
C LEU A 266 -6.06 -10.14 5.11
#